data_56f089355313674567cef07559e3b2ff
#
_entry.id   56f089355313674567cef07559e3b2ff
#
_cell.length_a   1.000
_cell.length_b   1.000
_cell.length_c   1.000
_cell.angle_alpha   90.00
_cell.angle_beta   90.00
_cell.angle_gamma   90.00
#
_symmetry.space_group_name_H-M   'P 1'
#
loop_
_entity.id
_entity.type
_entity.pdbx_description
1 polymer ?
#
loop_
_entity_poly.entity_id
_entity_poly.type
_entity_poly.pdbx_seq_one_letter_code
_entity_poly.pdbx_strand_id
1 'polypeptide(L)'
;MLRAPPPHSVPISLNFIVASHKPQSHPSSPIHNDRPPQVHRLPHDALGERHLGPVSSSLTKTTREGEGAIDSQWRTQSLTVNNSTTKNPDDVVITLALRTPLTKAHKGGLKDTTLDGIMVKTLKQVVAKSNLDPAIVEDICVGNVSDAKAAYYIRAAMLAAGFPNTTAGSSLNRFCSSGLKAVQDIANQIAVGSIEVGLAMGAESMTAGGDRLERPFVDEVLENQEACDCMQPMGQTSENVGNDFNISRERQDKFAAESYRRAEVAQKAGWFDDEIAPITTQLKDPKTGEIKTVTLTKDEGIRYGTTFESLQKVKPAFLPHGDKSHAGNSSQLTDGAAAILMMKRSTAEKLGQPILAKYVGATVAGLPPRIMGIGPSIAIPKLLSKFNITLDDIDLIEINEAFASMAVYCLETLKIDHNKLNVRGGAIALGHPLGCTGARQIVTGLSECRRQKKKVLLTSMCIGTGMGMAGLFINEQNV
;
A
#
# COMPACT_ATOMS: atom_id res chain seq x y z
N MET A 1 57.18 23.82 -10.29
CA MET A 1 55.92 23.34 -9.70
C MET A 1 55.18 22.60 -10.77
N LEU A 2 55.32 21.28 -10.81
CA LEU A 2 54.79 20.37 -11.83
C LEU A 2 53.42 19.91 -11.40
N ARG A 3 52.41 20.12 -12.24
CA ARG A 3 51.04 19.58 -12.07
C ARG A 3 51.03 18.11 -12.54
N ALA A 4 50.51 17.23 -11.66
CA ALA A 4 50.26 15.85 -11.97
C ALA A 4 49.03 15.71 -12.92
N PRO A 5 48.99 14.73 -13.83
CA PRO A 5 47.86 14.48 -14.70
C PRO A 5 46.76 13.66 -13.99
N PRO A 6 45.49 13.74 -14.43
CA PRO A 6 44.40 12.99 -13.85
C PRO A 6 44.46 11.49 -14.21
N PRO A 7 43.87 10.60 -13.39
CA PRO A 7 43.90 9.16 -13.61
C PRO A 7 42.99 8.75 -14.76
N HIS A 8 43.50 7.87 -15.60
CA HIS A 8 42.82 7.26 -16.75
C HIS A 8 41.67 6.35 -16.27
N SER A 9 40.49 6.57 -16.85
CA SER A 9 39.34 5.68 -16.76
C SER A 9 39.59 4.38 -17.52
N VAL A 10 39.55 3.25 -16.84
CA VAL A 10 39.55 1.91 -17.45
C VAL A 10 38.09 1.51 -17.69
N PRO A 11 37.70 1.17 -18.91
CA PRO A 11 36.38 0.65 -19.18
C PRO A 11 36.33 -0.84 -18.81
N ILE A 12 35.49 -1.19 -17.82
CA ILE A 12 35.15 -2.58 -17.53
C ILE A 12 34.06 -2.99 -18.55
N SER A 13 34.44 -3.73 -19.57
CA SER A 13 33.49 -4.38 -20.47
C SER A 13 33.07 -5.72 -19.86
N LEU A 14 31.86 -5.77 -19.33
CA LEU A 14 31.20 -7.05 -19.02
C LEU A 14 30.57 -7.60 -20.31
N ASN A 15 31.25 -8.57 -20.92
CA ASN A 15 30.69 -9.38 -21.99
C ASN A 15 29.74 -10.42 -21.41
N PHE A 16 28.43 -10.15 -21.47
CA PHE A 16 27.41 -11.20 -21.36
C PHE A 16 27.26 -11.85 -22.74
N ILE A 17 27.57 -13.14 -22.84
CA ILE A 17 27.36 -13.98 -24.03
C ILE A 17 25.84 -14.14 -24.19
N VAL A 18 25.25 -13.38 -25.10
CA VAL A 18 23.88 -13.62 -25.58
C VAL A 18 24.01 -14.56 -26.78
N ALA A 19 23.60 -15.82 -26.61
CA ALA A 19 23.47 -16.75 -27.72
C ALA A 19 22.29 -16.30 -28.59
N SER A 20 22.62 -15.74 -29.76
CA SER A 20 21.63 -15.39 -30.78
C SER A 20 21.14 -16.63 -31.50
N HIS A 21 19.90 -17.05 -31.22
CA HIS A 21 19.18 -17.97 -32.11
C HIS A 21 18.45 -17.14 -33.17
N LYS A 22 18.89 -17.31 -34.44
CA LYS A 22 18.13 -16.83 -35.61
C LYS A 22 16.86 -17.67 -35.78
N PRO A 23 15.71 -17.09 -36.07
CA PRO A 23 14.54 -17.86 -36.45
C PRO A 23 14.67 -18.34 -37.90
N GLN A 24 14.52 -19.65 -38.09
CA GLN A 24 14.39 -20.25 -39.42
C GLN A 24 12.97 -19.99 -39.93
N SER A 25 12.89 -19.47 -41.15
CA SER A 25 11.65 -19.28 -41.91
C SER A 25 11.11 -20.62 -42.40
N HIS A 26 9.88 -20.99 -42.05
CA HIS A 26 9.11 -22.02 -42.73
C HIS A 26 7.93 -21.41 -43.49
N PRO A 27 7.52 -22.01 -44.62
CA PRO A 27 6.61 -21.38 -45.55
C PRO A 27 5.14 -21.50 -45.14
N SER A 28 4.42 -20.48 -45.55
CA SER A 28 2.97 -20.29 -45.38
C SER A 28 2.11 -21.42 -45.99
N SER A 29 1.19 -21.95 -45.18
CA SER A 29 0.05 -22.73 -45.68
C SER A 29 -1.28 -22.02 -45.33
N PRO A 30 -2.35 -22.23 -46.05
CA PRO A 30 -3.47 -21.28 -46.16
C PRO A 30 -4.43 -21.32 -44.98
N ILE A 31 -5.01 -20.15 -44.76
CA ILE A 31 -6.01 -19.83 -43.73
C ILE A 31 -7.29 -20.64 -43.98
N HIS A 32 -7.64 -21.54 -43.07
CA HIS A 32 -8.98 -22.05 -42.90
C HIS A 32 -9.73 -21.21 -41.86
N ASN A 33 -10.85 -20.65 -42.34
CA ASN A 33 -11.87 -20.02 -41.52
C ASN A 33 -12.59 -21.07 -40.67
N ASP A 34 -12.33 -21.18 -39.39
CA ASP A 34 -13.16 -21.95 -38.48
C ASP A 34 -13.77 -21.04 -37.40
N ARG A 35 -15.07 -21.12 -37.28
CA ARG A 35 -15.95 -20.40 -36.36
C ARG A 35 -15.61 -20.77 -34.90
N PRO A 36 -15.81 -19.86 -33.93
CA PRO A 36 -15.62 -20.19 -32.52
C PRO A 36 -16.65 -21.25 -32.05
N PRO A 37 -16.26 -22.14 -31.12
CA PRO A 37 -17.18 -23.17 -30.61
C PRO A 37 -18.31 -22.53 -29.79
N GLN A 38 -19.51 -23.00 -30.03
CA GLN A 38 -20.72 -22.65 -29.29
C GLN A 38 -20.61 -23.18 -27.86
N VAL A 39 -20.75 -22.31 -26.89
CA VAL A 39 -20.88 -22.64 -25.46
C VAL A 39 -22.28 -23.26 -25.26
N HIS A 40 -22.33 -24.55 -25.00
CA HIS A 40 -23.54 -25.23 -24.56
C HIS A 40 -23.92 -24.72 -23.16
N ARG A 41 -25.06 -24.04 -23.08
CA ARG A 41 -25.73 -23.73 -21.81
C ARG A 41 -26.26 -25.04 -21.23
N LEU A 42 -25.77 -25.44 -20.06
CA LEU A 42 -26.40 -26.45 -19.23
C LEU A 42 -27.63 -25.86 -18.51
N PRO A 43 -28.71 -26.66 -18.29
CA PRO A 43 -29.94 -26.14 -17.73
C PRO A 43 -29.81 -25.76 -16.26
N HIS A 44 -30.46 -24.66 -15.94
CA HIS A 44 -30.75 -24.21 -14.58
C HIS A 44 -31.75 -25.17 -13.93
N ASP A 45 -31.28 -26.12 -13.14
CA ASP A 45 -32.10 -26.80 -12.11
C ASP A 45 -31.26 -27.90 -11.46
N ALA A 46 -30.50 -27.55 -10.44
CA ALA A 46 -30.04 -28.42 -9.33
C ALA A 46 -29.03 -27.65 -8.42
N LEU A 47 -29.49 -26.64 -7.74
CA LEU A 47 -28.77 -26.15 -6.53
C LEU A 47 -29.77 -26.17 -5.37
N GLY A 48 -29.81 -27.31 -4.67
CA GLY A 48 -30.53 -27.44 -3.42
C GLY A 48 -29.99 -26.44 -2.41
N GLU A 49 -30.89 -25.70 -1.80
CA GLU A 49 -30.65 -24.80 -0.68
C GLU A 49 -29.91 -25.56 0.44
N ARG A 50 -28.65 -25.18 0.70
CA ARG A 50 -28.01 -25.54 1.97
C ARG A 50 -28.11 -24.35 2.90
N HIS A 51 -29.08 -24.41 3.79
CA HIS A 51 -29.17 -23.58 4.96
C HIS A 51 -27.90 -23.74 5.81
N LEU A 52 -27.17 -22.66 6.01
CA LEU A 52 -26.15 -22.56 7.05
C LEU A 52 -26.89 -22.37 8.39
N GLY A 53 -27.09 -23.46 9.12
CA GLY A 53 -27.53 -23.43 10.49
C GLY A 53 -26.42 -22.95 11.43
N PRO A 54 -26.77 -22.49 12.65
CA PRO A 54 -25.80 -21.96 13.59
C PRO A 54 -24.84 -23.05 14.07
N VAL A 55 -23.54 -22.75 14.04
CA VAL A 55 -22.49 -23.62 14.57
C VAL A 55 -22.61 -23.66 16.10
N SER A 56 -23.18 -24.78 16.60
CA SER A 56 -23.23 -25.12 18.01
C SER A 56 -21.87 -25.62 18.48
N SER A 57 -21.37 -25.04 19.56
CA SER A 57 -20.18 -25.42 20.29
C SER A 57 -20.37 -26.78 20.99
N SER A 58 -19.69 -27.83 20.53
CA SER A 58 -19.40 -29.00 21.36
C SER A 58 -18.02 -29.57 20.99
N LEU A 59 -16.99 -29.06 21.67
CA LEU A 59 -15.67 -29.70 21.72
C LEU A 59 -15.65 -30.66 22.92
N THR A 60 -15.84 -31.94 22.64
CA THR A 60 -15.56 -33.03 23.59
C THR A 60 -14.07 -33.09 23.88
N LYS A 61 -13.72 -32.99 25.16
CA LYS A 61 -12.38 -33.20 25.70
C LYS A 61 -11.97 -34.66 25.48
N THR A 62 -10.94 -34.90 24.69
CA THR A 62 -10.14 -36.12 24.74
C THR A 62 -8.81 -35.75 25.38
N THR A 63 -8.64 -36.19 26.62
CA THR A 63 -7.35 -36.16 27.34
C THR A 63 -6.40 -37.15 26.70
N ARG A 64 -5.27 -36.69 26.17
CA ARG A 64 -4.05 -37.50 25.96
C ARG A 64 -3.03 -37.05 26.99
N GLU A 65 -2.76 -37.91 27.94
CA GLU A 65 -1.59 -37.82 28.83
C GLU A 65 -0.32 -38.17 28.01
N GLY A 66 0.71 -37.35 28.14
CA GLY A 66 2.08 -37.65 27.74
C GLY A 66 2.65 -36.84 26.61
N GLU A 67 2.82 -35.53 26.79
CA GLU A 67 3.81 -34.74 26.04
C GLU A 67 4.56 -33.83 27.01
N GLY A 68 5.90 -34.02 27.05
CA GLY A 68 6.80 -33.23 27.87
C GLY A 68 6.66 -31.73 27.64
N ALA A 69 6.65 -31.00 28.72
CA ALA A 69 6.60 -29.55 28.74
C ALA A 69 7.80 -28.94 28.00
N ILE A 70 7.60 -28.57 26.72
CA ILE A 70 8.41 -27.54 26.10
C ILE A 70 7.89 -26.24 26.68
N ASP A 71 8.69 -25.66 27.55
CA ASP A 71 8.44 -24.38 28.20
C ASP A 71 8.21 -23.30 27.14
N SER A 72 6.94 -22.97 26.91
CA SER A 72 6.54 -21.98 25.90
C SER A 72 6.68 -20.57 26.47
N GLN A 73 7.90 -20.09 26.61
CA GLN A 73 8.20 -18.66 26.88
C GLN A 73 7.69 -17.70 25.77
N TRP A 74 7.09 -18.25 24.73
CA TRP A 74 6.48 -17.49 23.61
C TRP A 74 4.96 -17.31 23.76
N ARG A 75 4.41 -17.43 24.97
CA ARG A 75 3.03 -17.00 25.20
C ARG A 75 2.97 -15.49 24.94
N THR A 76 2.40 -15.12 23.79
CA THR A 76 1.86 -13.81 23.54
C THR A 76 1.09 -13.35 24.77
N GLN A 77 1.65 -12.41 25.54
CA GLN A 77 0.88 -11.71 26.54
C GLN A 77 -0.34 -11.13 25.81
N SER A 78 -1.53 -11.40 26.27
CA SER A 78 -2.75 -10.81 25.72
C SER A 78 -2.61 -9.30 25.87
N LEU A 79 -2.31 -8.63 24.76
CA LEU A 79 -2.20 -7.18 24.71
C LEU A 79 -3.63 -6.64 24.81
N THR A 80 -4.01 -6.14 25.96
CA THR A 80 -5.18 -5.27 26.11
C THR A 80 -4.80 -3.85 25.70
N VAL A 81 -5.77 -2.97 25.43
CA VAL A 81 -5.48 -1.54 25.15
C VAL A 81 -4.54 -0.94 26.20
N ASN A 82 -4.73 -1.26 27.47
CA ASN A 82 -3.87 -0.79 28.54
C ASN A 82 -2.42 -1.27 28.39
N ASN A 83 -2.19 -2.54 28.00
CA ASN A 83 -0.84 -3.05 27.74
C ASN A 83 -0.25 -2.51 26.44
N SER A 84 -1.08 -2.25 25.41
CA SER A 84 -0.64 -1.66 24.15
C SER A 84 -0.15 -0.22 24.33
N THR A 85 -0.68 0.51 25.31
CA THR A 85 -0.30 1.90 25.62
C THR A 85 0.87 2.01 26.61
N THR A 86 1.25 0.92 27.29
CA THR A 86 2.40 0.89 28.20
C THR A 86 3.68 1.06 27.39
N LYS A 87 4.57 1.92 27.87
CA LYS A 87 5.88 2.18 27.26
C LYS A 87 6.90 1.14 27.76
N ASN A 88 7.50 0.41 26.83
CA ASN A 88 8.56 -0.57 27.12
C ASN A 88 9.82 -0.19 26.34
N PRO A 89 11.03 -0.29 26.91
CA PRO A 89 12.30 -0.04 26.21
C PRO A 89 12.47 -0.82 24.90
N ASP A 90 11.89 -2.01 24.80
CA ASP A 90 11.94 -2.88 23.61
C ASP A 90 10.81 -2.62 22.60
N ASP A 91 9.91 -1.65 22.86
CA ASP A 91 8.90 -1.28 21.88
C ASP A 91 9.54 -0.85 20.56
N VAL A 92 8.97 -1.27 19.44
CA VAL A 92 9.31 -0.73 18.14
C VAL A 92 8.58 0.60 17.96
N VAL A 93 9.33 1.68 17.77
CA VAL A 93 8.78 3.02 17.65
C VAL A 93 9.12 3.65 16.30
N ILE A 94 8.25 4.56 15.86
CA ILE A 94 8.42 5.39 14.68
C ILE A 94 8.99 6.73 15.13
N THR A 95 10.12 7.13 14.56
CA THR A 95 10.82 8.38 14.90
C THR A 95 10.74 9.42 13.79
N LEU A 96 10.49 8.98 12.54
CA LEU A 96 10.22 9.85 11.40
C LEU A 96 9.18 9.21 10.50
N ALA A 97 8.22 10.01 10.05
CA ALA A 97 7.23 9.62 9.06
C ALA A 97 7.02 10.79 8.09
N LEU A 98 7.29 10.57 6.80
CA LEU A 98 7.15 11.59 5.76
C LEU A 98 6.74 10.96 4.43
N ARG A 99 6.21 11.80 3.53
CA ARG A 99 5.87 11.38 2.17
C ARG A 99 6.18 12.48 1.14
N THR A 100 6.28 12.11 -0.10
CA THR A 100 6.26 13.06 -1.21
C THR A 100 4.85 13.62 -1.41
N PRO A 101 4.69 14.71 -2.14
CA PRO A 101 3.42 14.99 -2.81
C PRO A 101 3.02 13.78 -3.66
N LEU A 102 1.72 13.51 -3.71
CA LEU A 102 1.13 12.52 -4.60
C LEU A 102 0.74 13.20 -5.90
N THR A 103 1.29 12.74 -7.02
CA THR A 103 1.10 13.39 -8.31
C THR A 103 0.39 12.48 -9.31
N LYS A 104 -0.38 13.07 -10.22
CA LYS A 104 -1.12 12.30 -11.23
C LYS A 104 -0.16 11.56 -12.16
N ALA A 105 -0.31 10.25 -12.26
CA ALA A 105 0.46 9.47 -13.23
C ALA A 105 0.28 10.02 -14.66
N HIS A 106 1.34 9.97 -15.46
CA HIS A 106 1.44 10.42 -16.85
C HIS A 106 1.24 11.93 -17.09
N LYS A 107 0.79 12.70 -16.09
CA LYS A 107 0.42 14.12 -16.26
C LYS A 107 0.97 15.05 -15.18
N GLY A 108 1.26 14.50 -13.98
CA GLY A 108 1.66 15.27 -12.83
C GLY A 108 3.15 15.59 -12.78
N GLY A 109 3.54 16.23 -11.69
CA GLY A 109 4.91 16.73 -11.51
C GLY A 109 5.99 15.66 -11.42
N LEU A 110 5.65 14.39 -11.12
CA LEU A 110 6.60 13.29 -11.11
C LEU A 110 6.60 12.45 -12.41
N LYS A 111 5.81 12.80 -13.43
CA LYS A 111 5.68 12.01 -14.66
C LYS A 111 7.00 11.75 -15.41
N ASP A 112 7.97 12.63 -15.27
CA ASP A 112 9.29 12.54 -15.90
C ASP A 112 10.37 12.09 -14.89
N THR A 113 9.97 11.67 -13.68
CA THR A 113 10.87 11.17 -12.63
C THR A 113 10.74 9.66 -12.54
N THR A 114 11.84 8.95 -12.78
CA THR A 114 11.90 7.50 -12.68
C THR A 114 11.69 7.01 -11.24
N LEU A 115 11.37 5.74 -11.04
CA LEU A 115 11.12 5.17 -9.71
C LEU A 115 12.32 5.33 -8.78
N ASP A 116 13.54 5.05 -9.25
CA ASP A 116 14.78 5.30 -8.52
C ASP A 116 14.99 6.79 -8.22
N GLY A 117 14.60 7.66 -9.15
CA GLY A 117 14.59 9.12 -8.95
C GLY A 117 13.63 9.56 -7.84
N ILE A 118 12.45 8.95 -7.72
CA ILE A 118 11.52 9.19 -6.61
C ILE A 118 12.14 8.69 -5.31
N MET A 119 12.70 7.46 -5.31
CA MET A 119 13.33 6.86 -4.13
C MET A 119 14.49 7.70 -3.60
N VAL A 120 15.47 8.09 -4.45
CA VAL A 120 16.64 8.86 -4.00
C VAL A 120 16.24 10.21 -3.42
N LYS A 121 15.26 10.88 -4.03
CA LYS A 121 14.76 12.18 -3.54
C LYS A 121 14.09 12.04 -2.18
N THR A 122 13.28 11.01 -1.99
CA THR A 122 12.62 10.71 -0.71
C THR A 122 13.65 10.36 0.36
N LEU A 123 14.62 9.51 0.05
CA LEU A 123 15.70 9.14 0.99
C LEU A 123 16.57 10.33 1.39
N LYS A 124 16.87 11.26 0.48
CA LYS A 124 17.53 12.52 0.82
C LYS A 124 16.72 13.36 1.80
N GLN A 125 15.39 13.36 1.70
CA GLN A 125 14.53 14.02 2.70
C GLN A 125 14.56 13.31 4.05
N VAL A 126 14.65 11.96 4.06
CA VAL A 126 14.83 11.19 5.30
C VAL A 126 16.13 11.58 5.97
N VAL A 127 17.25 11.58 5.25
CA VAL A 127 18.57 11.98 5.78
C VAL A 127 18.52 13.41 6.33
N ALA A 128 17.94 14.35 5.58
CA ALA A 128 17.89 15.75 6.01
C ALA A 128 16.98 16.00 7.22
N LYS A 129 15.87 15.23 7.36
CA LYS A 129 14.87 15.47 8.42
C LYS A 129 15.05 14.60 9.65
N SER A 130 15.75 13.46 9.56
CA SER A 130 16.02 12.60 10.72
C SER A 130 17.03 13.19 11.69
N ASN A 131 17.90 14.05 11.20
CA ASN A 131 19.03 14.57 11.95
C ASN A 131 19.91 13.48 12.57
N LEU A 132 20.03 12.33 11.85
CA LEU A 132 20.84 11.18 12.24
C LEU A 132 21.93 10.91 11.21
N ASP A 133 23.01 10.30 11.65
CA ASP A 133 23.98 9.71 10.72
C ASP A 133 23.31 8.57 9.96
N PRO A 134 23.26 8.61 8.62
CA PRO A 134 22.70 7.51 7.83
C PRO A 134 23.35 6.15 8.10
N ALA A 135 24.57 6.14 8.63
CA ALA A 135 25.31 4.92 8.94
C ALA A 135 24.69 4.05 10.04
N ILE A 136 23.78 4.61 10.84
CA ILE A 136 23.09 3.82 11.87
C ILE A 136 21.91 3.01 11.31
N VAL A 137 21.46 3.29 10.10
CA VAL A 137 20.38 2.54 9.45
C VAL A 137 20.95 1.26 8.87
N GLU A 138 20.51 0.13 9.39
CA GLU A 138 21.05 -1.18 9.03
C GLU A 138 20.35 -1.81 7.83
N ASP A 139 19.03 -1.63 7.68
CA ASP A 139 18.27 -2.15 6.55
C ASP A 139 17.20 -1.16 6.06
N ILE A 140 17.00 -1.12 4.74
CA ILE A 140 15.93 -0.36 4.08
C ILE A 140 15.07 -1.33 3.27
N CYS A 141 13.79 -1.44 3.62
CA CYS A 141 12.82 -2.24 2.88
C CYS A 141 11.84 -1.35 2.11
N VAL A 142 11.76 -1.52 0.78
CA VAL A 142 10.79 -0.79 -0.04
C VAL A 142 9.66 -1.68 -0.53
N GLY A 143 8.41 -1.28 -0.28
CA GLY A 143 7.22 -1.84 -0.90
C GLY A 143 7.01 -1.21 -2.29
N ASN A 144 6.96 -2.04 -3.33
CA ASN A 144 6.66 -1.64 -4.70
C ASN A 144 5.86 -2.73 -5.40
N VAL A 145 5.03 -2.35 -6.37
CA VAL A 145 4.15 -3.29 -7.09
C VAL A 145 4.51 -3.42 -8.55
N SER A 146 4.72 -2.31 -9.23
CA SER A 146 4.73 -2.27 -10.69
C SER A 146 6.12 -2.40 -11.32
N ASP A 147 7.17 -2.55 -10.53
CA ASP A 147 8.51 -2.69 -11.07
C ASP A 147 9.29 -3.85 -10.42
N ALA A 148 9.50 -4.92 -11.19
CA ALA A 148 10.25 -6.09 -10.75
C ALA A 148 11.73 -5.80 -10.39
N LYS A 149 12.25 -4.63 -10.78
CA LYS A 149 13.63 -4.18 -10.51
C LYS A 149 13.75 -3.30 -9.28
N ALA A 150 12.67 -3.12 -8.51
CA ALA A 150 12.66 -2.24 -7.34
C ALA A 150 13.78 -2.53 -6.33
N ALA A 151 14.23 -3.80 -6.20
CA ALA A 151 15.36 -4.16 -5.36
C ALA A 151 16.68 -3.55 -5.81
N TYR A 152 16.94 -3.49 -7.11
CA TYR A 152 18.11 -2.79 -7.66
C TYR A 152 18.00 -1.28 -7.44
N TYR A 153 16.82 -0.74 -7.67
CA TYR A 153 16.58 0.70 -7.56
C TYR A 153 16.74 1.20 -6.13
N ILE A 154 16.17 0.51 -5.14
CA ILE A 154 16.34 0.93 -3.74
C ILE A 154 17.80 0.86 -3.32
N ARG A 155 18.53 -0.22 -3.71
CA ARG A 155 19.95 -0.35 -3.38
C ARG A 155 20.80 0.78 -3.98
N ALA A 156 20.57 1.13 -5.23
CA ALA A 156 21.28 2.23 -5.89
C ALA A 156 20.87 3.59 -5.31
N ALA A 157 19.56 3.81 -5.08
CA ALA A 157 19.02 5.06 -4.57
C ALA A 157 19.53 5.41 -3.17
N MET A 158 19.62 4.41 -2.27
CA MET A 158 20.10 4.65 -0.91
C MET A 158 21.58 5.04 -0.89
N LEU A 159 22.43 4.40 -1.70
CA LEU A 159 23.84 4.78 -1.84
C LEU A 159 23.97 6.20 -2.40
N ALA A 160 23.16 6.55 -3.40
CA ALA A 160 23.13 7.90 -3.97
C ALA A 160 22.53 8.95 -3.03
N ALA A 161 21.75 8.53 -2.03
CA ALA A 161 21.20 9.41 -1.00
C ALA A 161 22.14 9.63 0.20
N GLY A 162 23.28 8.93 0.26
CA GLY A 162 24.30 9.10 1.31
C GLY A 162 24.29 8.02 2.38
N PHE A 163 23.53 6.94 2.23
CA PHE A 163 23.64 5.77 3.11
C PHE A 163 24.93 5.01 2.76
N PRO A 164 25.64 4.44 3.72
CA PRO A 164 26.87 3.69 3.46
C PRO A 164 26.57 2.33 2.80
N ASN A 165 27.59 1.72 2.27
CA ASN A 165 27.46 0.38 1.66
C ASN A 165 27.21 -0.75 2.68
N THR A 166 27.36 -0.47 3.95
CA THR A 166 27.00 -1.38 5.06
C THR A 166 25.50 -1.44 5.32
N THR A 167 24.72 -0.41 4.95
CA THR A 167 23.26 -0.47 5.02
C THR A 167 22.75 -1.47 3.98
N ALA A 168 21.95 -2.45 4.37
CA ALA A 168 21.31 -3.40 3.46
C ALA A 168 20.08 -2.77 2.77
N GLY A 169 19.60 -3.39 1.68
CA GLY A 169 18.40 -2.92 1.01
C GLY A 169 17.64 -4.05 0.34
N SER A 170 16.32 -4.05 0.47
CA SER A 170 15.41 -5.05 -0.09
C SER A 170 14.15 -4.42 -0.68
N SER A 171 13.45 -5.16 -1.53
CA SER A 171 12.10 -4.81 -1.97
C SER A 171 11.15 -5.97 -1.77
N LEU A 172 9.88 -5.65 -1.56
CA LEU A 172 8.82 -6.64 -1.48
C LEU A 172 7.57 -6.19 -2.23
N ASN A 173 6.78 -7.16 -2.67
CA ASN A 173 5.50 -6.95 -3.32
C ASN A 173 4.39 -7.73 -2.57
N ARG A 174 3.50 -7.01 -1.92
CA ARG A 174 2.21 -7.48 -1.40
C ARG A 174 1.10 -6.62 -1.99
N PHE A 175 1.20 -6.34 -3.30
CA PHE A 175 0.26 -5.47 -4.03
C PHE A 175 0.00 -4.15 -3.25
N CYS A 176 -1.25 -3.71 -3.16
CA CYS A 176 -1.63 -2.45 -2.53
C CYS A 176 -1.12 -2.28 -1.08
N SER A 177 -0.79 -3.36 -0.37
CA SER A 177 -0.29 -3.30 1.01
C SER A 177 1.24 -3.34 1.14
N SER A 178 1.98 -3.27 0.03
CA SER A 178 3.44 -3.39 0.07
C SER A 178 4.11 -2.41 1.03
N GLY A 179 3.64 -1.17 1.10
CA GLY A 179 4.16 -0.18 2.05
C GLY A 179 3.92 -0.53 3.52
N LEU A 180 2.71 -1.01 3.88
CA LEU A 180 2.42 -1.48 5.24
C LEU A 180 3.18 -2.77 5.55
N LYS A 181 3.37 -3.64 4.55
CA LYS A 181 4.16 -4.87 4.71
C LYS A 181 5.64 -4.55 4.93
N ALA A 182 6.20 -3.56 4.25
CA ALA A 182 7.57 -3.09 4.49
C ALA A 182 7.73 -2.58 5.94
N VAL A 183 6.75 -1.83 6.47
CA VAL A 183 6.73 -1.42 7.87
C VAL A 183 6.68 -2.62 8.81
N GLN A 184 5.85 -3.62 8.52
CA GLN A 184 5.79 -4.85 9.31
C GLN A 184 7.11 -5.61 9.29
N ASP A 185 7.79 -5.70 8.14
CA ASP A 185 9.05 -6.45 8.02
C ASP A 185 10.18 -5.77 8.79
N ILE A 186 10.36 -4.46 8.65
CA ILE A 186 11.33 -3.69 9.44
C ILE A 186 11.01 -3.79 10.93
N ALA A 187 9.74 -3.61 11.31
CA ALA A 187 9.34 -3.73 12.71
C ALA A 187 9.64 -5.11 13.31
N ASN A 188 9.40 -6.18 12.54
CA ASN A 188 9.69 -7.54 12.99
C ASN A 188 11.19 -7.78 13.15
N GLN A 189 12.04 -7.30 12.24
CA GLN A 189 13.50 -7.38 12.35
C GLN A 189 14.01 -6.67 13.62
N ILE A 190 13.48 -5.48 13.93
CA ILE A 190 13.81 -4.73 15.15
C ILE A 190 13.34 -5.50 16.39
N ALA A 191 12.10 -6.00 16.38
CA ALA A 191 11.51 -6.70 17.51
C ALA A 191 12.27 -7.98 17.91
N VAL A 192 12.80 -8.73 16.92
CA VAL A 192 13.60 -9.95 17.18
C VAL A 192 15.09 -9.66 17.36
N GLY A 193 15.50 -8.37 17.26
CA GLY A 193 16.90 -7.97 17.47
C GLY A 193 17.84 -8.27 16.30
N SER A 194 17.31 -8.51 15.09
CA SER A 194 18.14 -8.66 13.87
C SER A 194 18.77 -7.34 13.42
N ILE A 195 18.09 -6.22 13.66
CA ILE A 195 18.56 -4.85 13.46
C ILE A 195 18.06 -3.97 14.61
N GLU A 196 18.74 -2.85 14.86
CA GLU A 196 18.30 -1.84 15.85
C GLU A 196 17.57 -0.67 15.19
N VAL A 197 18.01 -0.26 13.99
CA VAL A 197 17.45 0.86 13.23
C VAL A 197 17.19 0.45 11.80
N GLY A 198 15.97 0.62 11.33
CA GLY A 198 15.57 0.30 9.97
C GLY A 198 14.63 1.33 9.36
N LEU A 199 14.62 1.42 8.04
CA LEU A 199 13.76 2.31 7.28
C LEU A 199 12.78 1.51 6.43
N ALA A 200 11.49 1.66 6.68
CA ALA A 200 10.45 1.16 5.80
C ALA A 200 10.03 2.25 4.80
N MET A 201 9.91 1.88 3.55
CA MET A 201 9.50 2.78 2.49
C MET A 201 8.41 2.13 1.64
N GLY A 202 7.51 2.93 1.10
CA GLY A 202 6.65 2.55 -0.01
C GLY A 202 6.87 3.53 -1.15
N ALA A 203 7.10 3.03 -2.35
CA ALA A 203 7.33 3.88 -3.53
C ALA A 203 6.69 3.28 -4.76
N GLU A 204 6.06 4.13 -5.58
CA GLU A 204 5.42 3.69 -6.81
C GLU A 204 5.53 4.77 -7.90
N SER A 205 5.79 4.34 -9.14
CA SER A 205 5.58 5.16 -10.33
C SER A 205 4.61 4.43 -11.24
N MET A 206 3.33 4.80 -11.18
CA MET A 206 2.33 4.26 -12.11
C MET A 206 2.45 4.91 -13.50
N THR A 207 3.25 5.96 -13.63
CA THR A 207 3.64 6.56 -14.91
C THR A 207 4.56 5.64 -15.70
N ALA A 208 5.53 5.01 -15.04
CA ALA A 208 6.51 4.15 -15.72
C ALA A 208 5.90 2.84 -16.24
N GLY A 209 4.68 2.56 -15.87
CA GLY A 209 3.93 1.41 -16.37
C GLY A 209 3.81 0.30 -15.35
N GLY A 210 2.88 -0.59 -15.60
CA GLY A 210 2.54 -1.69 -14.72
C GLY A 210 3.24 -2.96 -15.11
N ASP A 211 3.51 -3.74 -14.11
CA ASP A 211 3.77 -5.15 -14.23
C ASP A 211 2.46 -5.82 -14.72
N ARG A 212 2.40 -6.09 -16.01
CA ARG A 212 1.33 -6.88 -16.61
C ARG A 212 1.82 -8.32 -16.68
N LEU A 213 0.95 -9.26 -16.35
CA LEU A 213 1.23 -10.66 -16.64
C LEU A 213 1.52 -10.80 -18.14
N GLU A 214 2.78 -11.07 -18.47
CA GLU A 214 3.25 -11.18 -19.86
C GLU A 214 2.68 -12.43 -20.56
N ARG A 215 2.27 -13.42 -19.77
CA ARG A 215 1.69 -14.68 -20.26
C ARG A 215 0.53 -15.14 -19.35
N PRO A 216 -0.43 -15.91 -19.87
CA PRO A 216 -1.45 -16.55 -19.04
C PRO A 216 -0.79 -17.56 -18.08
N PHE A 217 -1.50 -17.90 -17.04
CA PHE A 217 -1.13 -19.00 -16.15
C PHE A 217 -1.08 -20.33 -16.93
N VAL A 218 -0.38 -21.29 -16.36
CA VAL A 218 -0.38 -22.67 -16.89
C VAL A 218 -1.77 -23.29 -16.72
N ASP A 219 -2.07 -24.31 -17.53
CA ASP A 219 -3.41 -24.94 -17.59
C ASP A 219 -3.87 -25.44 -16.22
N GLU A 220 -2.97 -26.04 -15.43
CA GLU A 220 -3.26 -26.51 -14.08
C GLU A 220 -3.79 -25.42 -13.14
N VAL A 221 -3.31 -24.16 -13.28
CA VAL A 221 -3.82 -23.01 -12.53
C VAL A 221 -5.17 -22.55 -13.09
N LEU A 222 -5.34 -22.62 -14.42
CA LEU A 222 -6.57 -22.21 -15.10
C LEU A 222 -7.74 -23.17 -14.87
N GLU A 223 -7.49 -24.41 -14.46
CA GLU A 223 -8.53 -25.36 -14.04
C GLU A 223 -9.21 -24.97 -12.70
N ASN A 224 -8.58 -24.09 -11.91
CA ASN A 224 -9.14 -23.61 -10.64
C ASN A 224 -9.77 -22.23 -10.82
N GLN A 225 -11.07 -22.11 -10.59
CA GLN A 225 -11.81 -20.85 -10.78
C GLN A 225 -11.30 -19.72 -9.88
N GLU A 226 -11.00 -19.98 -8.60
CA GLU A 226 -10.47 -18.93 -7.69
C GLU A 226 -9.08 -18.47 -8.12
N ALA A 227 -8.27 -19.36 -8.68
CA ALA A 227 -6.97 -18.98 -9.24
C ALA A 227 -7.14 -18.11 -10.49
N CYS A 228 -8.10 -18.42 -11.35
CA CYS A 228 -8.45 -17.59 -12.51
C CYS A 228 -8.94 -16.20 -12.09
N ASP A 229 -9.70 -16.12 -11.01
CA ASP A 229 -10.23 -14.86 -10.47
C ASP A 229 -9.10 -13.89 -10.04
N CYS A 230 -7.88 -14.39 -9.77
CA CYS A 230 -6.70 -13.54 -9.53
C CYS A 230 -6.34 -12.67 -10.74
N MET A 231 -6.75 -13.02 -11.95
CA MET A 231 -6.50 -12.25 -13.18
C MET A 231 -7.56 -11.16 -13.43
N GLN A 232 -8.65 -11.11 -12.66
CA GLN A 232 -9.71 -10.13 -12.89
C GLN A 232 -9.18 -8.71 -12.76
N PRO A 233 -9.49 -7.82 -13.72
CA PRO A 233 -9.18 -6.41 -13.62
C PRO A 233 -9.80 -5.79 -12.37
N MET A 234 -9.10 -4.85 -11.71
CA MET A 234 -9.56 -4.25 -10.46
C MET A 234 -10.92 -3.56 -10.59
N GLY A 235 -11.25 -2.99 -11.75
CA GLY A 235 -12.58 -2.45 -12.02
C GLY A 235 -13.68 -3.51 -12.01
N GLN A 236 -13.41 -4.72 -12.51
CA GLN A 236 -14.33 -5.84 -12.43
C GLN A 236 -14.55 -6.27 -10.98
N THR A 237 -13.50 -6.38 -10.18
CA THR A 237 -13.64 -6.74 -8.76
C THR A 237 -14.45 -5.70 -7.98
N SER A 238 -14.34 -4.41 -8.34
CA SER A 238 -15.20 -3.34 -7.80
C SER A 238 -16.66 -3.53 -8.16
N GLU A 239 -16.96 -3.84 -9.42
CA GLU A 239 -18.33 -4.11 -9.88
C GLU A 239 -18.90 -5.37 -9.22
N ASN A 240 -18.09 -6.42 -9.02
CA ASN A 240 -18.50 -7.61 -8.27
C ASN A 240 -18.95 -7.25 -6.85
N VAL A 241 -18.16 -6.45 -6.12
CA VAL A 241 -18.54 -5.98 -4.78
C VAL A 241 -19.85 -5.16 -4.84
N GLY A 242 -19.94 -4.23 -5.80
CA GLY A 242 -21.13 -3.43 -6.00
C GLY A 242 -22.40 -4.25 -6.28
N ASN A 243 -22.26 -5.36 -6.99
CA ASN A 243 -23.36 -6.26 -7.36
C ASN A 243 -23.72 -7.23 -6.23
N ASP A 244 -22.73 -7.97 -5.72
CA ASP A 244 -22.94 -9.01 -4.70
C ASP A 244 -23.50 -8.44 -3.40
N PHE A 245 -23.11 -7.21 -3.02
CA PHE A 245 -23.50 -6.59 -1.77
C PHE A 245 -24.47 -5.40 -1.95
N ASN A 246 -25.07 -5.25 -3.13
CA ASN A 246 -26.05 -4.21 -3.43
C ASN A 246 -25.57 -2.78 -3.10
N ILE A 247 -24.29 -2.47 -3.37
CA ILE A 247 -23.76 -1.12 -3.22
C ILE A 247 -24.06 -0.31 -4.47
N SER A 248 -25.11 0.51 -4.41
CA SER A 248 -25.58 1.30 -5.55
C SER A 248 -24.56 2.34 -6.00
N ARG A 249 -24.65 2.77 -7.28
CA ARG A 249 -23.89 3.90 -7.83
C ARG A 249 -24.05 5.16 -6.98
N GLU A 250 -25.27 5.45 -6.54
CA GLU A 250 -25.58 6.62 -5.71
C GLU A 250 -24.80 6.63 -4.39
N ARG A 251 -24.73 5.48 -3.70
CA ARG A 251 -23.99 5.35 -2.45
C ARG A 251 -22.50 5.52 -2.67
N GLN A 252 -21.97 4.98 -3.77
CA GLN A 252 -20.56 5.13 -4.15
C GLN A 252 -20.21 6.60 -4.44
N ASP A 253 -21.08 7.31 -5.18
CA ASP A 253 -20.86 8.71 -5.54
C ASP A 253 -20.97 9.64 -4.32
N LYS A 254 -21.89 9.39 -3.39
CA LYS A 254 -21.98 10.13 -2.12
C LYS A 254 -20.71 9.97 -1.28
N PHE A 255 -20.20 8.74 -1.14
CA PHE A 255 -18.94 8.48 -0.44
C PHE A 255 -17.76 9.19 -1.11
N ALA A 256 -17.65 9.10 -2.43
CA ALA A 256 -16.59 9.74 -3.19
C ALA A 256 -16.62 11.27 -3.06
N ALA A 257 -17.80 11.89 -3.13
CA ALA A 257 -17.98 13.33 -2.93
C ALA A 257 -17.46 13.79 -1.56
N GLU A 258 -17.74 13.00 -0.51
CA GLU A 258 -17.25 13.29 0.83
C GLU A 258 -15.73 13.13 0.93
N SER A 259 -15.12 12.13 0.29
CA SER A 259 -13.65 11.97 0.22
C SER A 259 -13.00 13.21 -0.41
N TYR A 260 -13.52 13.70 -1.56
CA TYR A 260 -13.03 14.92 -2.19
C TYR A 260 -13.22 16.16 -1.29
N ARG A 261 -14.38 16.31 -0.67
CA ARG A 261 -14.67 17.44 0.23
C ARG A 261 -13.68 17.50 1.39
N ARG A 262 -13.42 16.35 2.02
CA ARG A 262 -12.47 16.25 3.14
C ARG A 262 -11.05 16.60 2.71
N ALA A 263 -10.60 16.06 1.56
CA ALA A 263 -9.28 16.32 1.05
C ALA A 263 -9.10 17.80 0.65
N GLU A 264 -10.13 18.43 0.07
CA GLU A 264 -10.12 19.85 -0.25
C GLU A 264 -10.00 20.72 1.00
N VAL A 265 -10.79 20.43 2.04
CA VAL A 265 -10.72 21.13 3.33
C VAL A 265 -9.32 20.97 3.95
N ALA A 266 -8.81 19.75 3.99
CA ALA A 266 -7.50 19.46 4.57
C ALA A 266 -6.36 20.17 3.84
N GLN A 267 -6.37 20.17 2.49
CA GLN A 267 -5.32 20.84 1.71
C GLN A 267 -5.41 22.37 1.82
N LYS A 268 -6.62 22.94 1.79
CA LYS A 268 -6.80 24.39 1.98
C LYS A 268 -6.37 24.86 3.37
N ALA A 269 -6.57 24.03 4.38
CA ALA A 269 -6.18 24.32 5.76
C ALA A 269 -4.70 24.03 6.06
N GLY A 270 -3.92 23.52 5.09
CA GLY A 270 -2.50 23.19 5.27
C GLY A 270 -2.24 21.95 6.12
N TRP A 271 -3.24 21.06 6.33
CA TRP A 271 -3.08 19.90 7.21
C TRP A 271 -2.10 18.85 6.67
N PHE A 272 -1.74 18.90 5.40
CA PHE A 272 -0.74 18.03 4.78
C PHE A 272 0.69 18.60 4.82
N ASP A 273 0.87 19.87 5.19
CA ASP A 273 2.18 20.55 5.08
C ASP A 273 3.24 19.92 5.99
N ASP A 274 2.84 19.37 7.14
CA ASP A 274 3.74 18.72 8.09
C ASP A 274 4.24 17.34 7.64
N GLU A 275 3.46 16.65 6.81
CA GLU A 275 3.76 15.29 6.36
C GLU A 275 4.43 15.24 4.99
N ILE A 276 4.23 16.29 4.16
CA ILE A 276 4.81 16.37 2.83
C ILE A 276 6.24 16.89 2.89
N ALA A 277 7.17 16.08 2.39
CA ALA A 277 8.53 16.51 2.11
C ALA A 277 8.60 17.04 0.66
N PRO A 278 9.00 18.31 0.45
CA PRO A 278 9.12 18.88 -0.89
C PRO A 278 10.08 18.10 -1.78
N ILE A 279 9.71 17.90 -3.04
CA ILE A 279 10.52 17.20 -4.03
C ILE A 279 10.86 18.13 -5.18
N THR A 280 12.14 18.42 -5.38
CA THR A 280 12.62 19.16 -6.56
C THR A 280 12.99 18.17 -7.66
N THR A 281 12.39 18.37 -8.85
CA THR A 281 12.57 17.49 -9.99
C THR A 281 12.56 18.27 -11.31
N GLN A 282 12.87 17.60 -12.41
CA GLN A 282 12.78 18.14 -13.75
C GLN A 282 11.46 17.70 -14.39
N LEU A 283 10.79 18.64 -15.02
CA LEU A 283 9.54 18.42 -15.74
C LEU A 283 9.73 18.85 -17.20
N LYS A 284 9.48 17.93 -18.12
CA LYS A 284 9.56 18.20 -19.56
C LYS A 284 8.21 18.65 -20.10
N ASP A 285 8.19 19.81 -20.74
CA ASP A 285 7.01 20.27 -21.48
C ASP A 285 6.77 19.33 -22.69
N PRO A 286 5.60 18.69 -22.81
CA PRO A 286 5.34 17.74 -23.88
C PRO A 286 5.24 18.39 -25.28
N LYS A 287 5.00 19.72 -25.36
CA LYS A 287 4.84 20.45 -26.62
C LYS A 287 6.16 21.05 -27.12
N THR A 288 6.91 21.66 -26.21
CA THR A 288 8.13 22.39 -26.55
C THR A 288 9.40 21.57 -26.36
N GLY A 289 9.33 20.50 -25.53
CA GLY A 289 10.49 19.73 -25.11
C GLY A 289 11.37 20.42 -24.06
N GLU A 290 11.00 21.65 -23.64
CA GLU A 290 11.73 22.42 -22.63
C GLU A 290 11.70 21.70 -21.27
N ILE A 291 12.86 21.63 -20.61
CA ILE A 291 12.99 21.03 -19.28
C ILE A 291 13.06 22.15 -18.24
N LYS A 292 12.14 22.12 -17.27
CA LYS A 292 12.08 23.05 -16.13
C LYS A 292 12.32 22.35 -14.82
N THR A 293 13.11 22.95 -13.95
CA THR A 293 13.21 22.51 -12.56
C THR A 293 12.01 23.03 -11.78
N VAL A 294 11.29 22.13 -11.13
CA VAL A 294 10.09 22.45 -10.33
C VAL A 294 10.23 21.84 -8.94
N THR A 295 9.70 22.51 -7.92
CA THR A 295 9.58 21.98 -6.57
C THR A 295 8.11 21.69 -6.27
N LEU A 296 7.81 20.43 -6.03
CA LEU A 296 6.49 19.93 -5.73
C LEU A 296 6.26 19.96 -4.21
N THR A 297 5.18 20.55 -3.76
CA THR A 297 4.87 20.75 -2.33
C THR A 297 3.45 20.33 -1.95
N LYS A 298 2.59 19.99 -2.92
CA LYS A 298 1.17 19.70 -2.71
C LYS A 298 0.72 18.51 -3.54
N ASP A 299 -0.26 17.77 -3.02
CA ASP A 299 -0.93 16.72 -3.77
C ASP A 299 -1.72 17.30 -4.95
N GLU A 300 -1.69 16.61 -6.09
CA GLU A 300 -2.33 17.05 -7.33
C GLU A 300 -3.65 16.34 -7.60
N GLY A 301 -3.96 15.25 -6.88
CA GLY A 301 -5.15 14.44 -7.11
C GLY A 301 -6.46 15.14 -6.79
N ILE A 302 -6.46 16.05 -5.83
CA ILE A 302 -7.65 16.66 -5.25
C ILE A 302 -8.37 17.54 -6.28
N ARG A 303 -9.62 17.18 -6.59
CA ARG A 303 -10.49 17.92 -7.51
C ARG A 303 -11.42 18.82 -6.71
N TYR A 304 -11.07 20.08 -6.57
CA TYR A 304 -11.85 21.05 -5.80
C TYR A 304 -13.26 21.23 -6.37
N GLY A 305 -14.22 21.39 -5.48
CA GLY A 305 -15.62 21.59 -5.85
C GLY A 305 -16.30 20.34 -6.44
N THR A 306 -15.74 19.14 -6.24
CA THR A 306 -16.42 17.90 -6.64
C THR A 306 -17.64 17.69 -5.76
N THR A 307 -18.83 17.56 -6.38
CA THR A 307 -20.10 17.31 -5.69
C THR A 307 -20.70 15.98 -6.15
N PHE A 308 -21.67 15.47 -5.39
CA PHE A 308 -22.45 14.28 -5.76
C PHE A 308 -23.08 14.43 -7.15
N GLU A 309 -23.71 15.58 -7.45
CA GLU A 309 -24.38 15.86 -8.73
C GLU A 309 -23.38 15.88 -9.91
N SER A 310 -22.14 16.30 -9.64
CA SER A 310 -21.08 16.28 -10.65
C SER A 310 -20.61 14.84 -10.95
N LEU A 311 -20.55 13.98 -9.92
CA LEU A 311 -20.14 12.58 -10.04
C LEU A 311 -21.18 11.74 -10.77
N GLN A 312 -22.46 11.98 -10.55
CA GLN A 312 -23.56 11.28 -11.26
C GLN A 312 -23.47 11.43 -12.80
N LYS A 313 -22.86 12.51 -13.30
CA LYS A 313 -22.68 12.77 -14.74
C LYS A 313 -21.52 12.02 -15.37
N VAL A 314 -20.64 11.40 -14.54
CA VAL A 314 -19.47 10.69 -15.04
C VAL A 314 -19.89 9.32 -15.60
N LYS A 315 -19.43 9.00 -16.80
CA LYS A 315 -19.75 7.70 -17.45
C LYS A 315 -19.11 6.54 -16.71
N PRO A 316 -19.76 5.37 -16.67
CA PRO A 316 -19.14 4.13 -16.20
C PRO A 316 -17.83 3.85 -16.93
N ALA A 317 -16.84 3.32 -16.20
CA ALA A 317 -15.49 3.09 -16.74
C ALA A 317 -15.19 1.61 -17.02
N PHE A 318 -15.98 0.69 -16.48
CA PHE A 318 -15.65 -0.74 -16.48
C PHE A 318 -16.69 -1.61 -17.17
N LEU A 319 -17.37 -1.07 -18.18
CA LEU A 319 -18.22 -1.86 -19.05
C LEU A 319 -17.39 -2.95 -19.79
N PRO A 320 -17.89 -4.18 -19.97
CA PRO A 320 -19.25 -4.65 -19.66
C PRO A 320 -19.42 -5.23 -18.24
N HIS A 321 -18.45 -5.11 -17.33
CA HIS A 321 -18.49 -5.73 -16.00
C HIS A 321 -19.56 -5.12 -15.09
N GLY A 322 -19.88 -3.83 -15.28
CA GLY A 322 -20.91 -3.11 -14.54
C GLY A 322 -20.91 -1.62 -14.85
N ASP A 323 -21.81 -0.89 -14.22
CA ASP A 323 -22.08 0.53 -14.48
C ASP A 323 -21.96 1.45 -13.24
N LYS A 324 -21.48 0.89 -12.13
CA LYS A 324 -21.46 1.60 -10.84
C LYS A 324 -20.16 2.36 -10.60
N SER A 325 -19.03 1.79 -11.04
CA SER A 325 -17.70 2.36 -10.82
C SER A 325 -17.22 3.20 -12.00
N HIS A 326 -16.58 4.31 -11.71
CA HIS A 326 -16.08 5.25 -12.73
C HIS A 326 -14.89 6.07 -12.19
N ALA A 327 -14.26 6.85 -13.06
CA ALA A 327 -13.06 7.63 -12.73
C ALA A 327 -13.24 8.69 -11.59
N GLY A 328 -14.47 8.96 -11.17
CA GLY A 328 -14.76 9.91 -10.09
C GLY A 328 -14.97 9.24 -8.73
N ASN A 329 -15.32 7.93 -8.69
CA ASN A 329 -15.51 7.17 -7.47
C ASN A 329 -14.52 6.01 -7.30
N SER A 330 -13.43 6.08 -8.05
CA SER A 330 -12.28 5.18 -7.99
C SER A 330 -11.00 5.96 -7.67
N SER A 331 -10.01 5.31 -7.08
CA SER A 331 -8.71 5.92 -6.81
C SER A 331 -7.99 6.31 -8.11
N GLN A 332 -7.19 7.37 -8.04
CA GLN A 332 -6.45 7.87 -9.18
C GLN A 332 -5.10 7.14 -9.33
N LEU A 333 -4.68 6.91 -10.58
CA LEU A 333 -3.32 6.47 -10.90
C LEU A 333 -2.33 7.57 -10.48
N THR A 334 -1.32 7.20 -9.71
CA THR A 334 -0.53 8.19 -8.96
C THR A 334 0.92 7.76 -8.83
N ASP A 335 1.83 8.73 -8.84
CA ASP A 335 3.24 8.55 -8.52
C ASP A 335 3.53 9.13 -7.14
N GLY A 336 4.37 8.49 -6.34
CA GLY A 336 4.76 9.00 -5.04
C GLY A 336 5.47 7.98 -4.15
N ALA A 337 5.98 8.46 -3.02
CA ALA A 337 6.64 7.64 -2.01
C ALA A 337 6.35 8.13 -0.59
N ALA A 338 6.48 7.21 0.37
CA ALA A 338 6.43 7.50 1.80
C ALA A 338 7.51 6.70 2.53
N ALA A 339 8.06 7.24 3.61
CA ALA A 339 9.15 6.64 4.37
C ALA A 339 8.89 6.77 5.88
N ILE A 340 9.24 5.71 6.61
CA ILE A 340 8.99 5.56 8.04
C ILE A 340 10.27 5.00 8.67
N LEU A 341 10.94 5.81 9.49
CA LEU A 341 12.12 5.42 10.24
C LEU A 341 11.69 4.81 11.57
N MET A 342 12.24 3.64 11.86
CA MET A 342 11.85 2.83 13.00
C MET A 342 13.08 2.33 13.77
N MET A 343 12.93 2.20 15.08
CA MET A 343 13.96 1.66 15.97
C MET A 343 13.35 1.18 17.30
N LYS A 344 14.14 0.55 18.16
CA LYS A 344 13.71 0.31 19.54
C LYS A 344 13.52 1.64 20.28
N ARG A 345 12.59 1.68 21.23
CA ARG A 345 12.36 2.85 22.09
C ARG A 345 13.62 3.27 22.81
N SER A 346 14.31 2.32 23.43
CA SER A 346 15.60 2.58 24.12
C SER A 346 16.66 3.20 23.22
N THR A 347 16.72 2.77 21.96
CA THR A 347 17.61 3.35 20.95
C THR A 347 17.18 4.77 20.57
N ALA A 348 15.86 5.02 20.39
CA ALA A 348 15.34 6.35 20.10
C ALA A 348 15.65 7.34 21.23
N GLU A 349 15.42 6.93 22.48
CA GLU A 349 15.72 7.74 23.66
C GLU A 349 17.22 8.02 23.80
N LYS A 350 18.07 7.02 23.61
CA LYS A 350 19.54 7.18 23.61
C LYS A 350 20.05 8.15 22.55
N LEU A 351 19.40 8.15 21.37
CA LEU A 351 19.75 9.03 20.26
C LEU A 351 19.05 10.39 20.31
N GLY A 352 18.21 10.65 21.32
CA GLY A 352 17.44 11.88 21.46
C GLY A 352 16.42 12.09 20.33
N GLN A 353 15.93 11.01 19.75
CA GLN A 353 14.96 11.07 18.66
C GLN A 353 13.54 11.28 19.17
N PRO A 354 12.71 12.06 18.46
CA PRO A 354 11.29 12.15 18.79
C PRO A 354 10.61 10.81 18.55
N ILE A 355 9.75 10.40 19.47
CA ILE A 355 8.90 9.23 19.29
C ILE A 355 7.53 9.69 18.82
N LEU A 356 7.22 9.41 17.55
CA LEU A 356 5.94 9.77 16.94
C LEU A 356 4.84 8.78 17.30
N ALA A 357 5.17 7.50 17.26
CA ALA A 357 4.22 6.43 17.56
C ALA A 357 4.92 5.12 17.91
N LYS A 358 4.22 4.27 18.67
CA LYS A 358 4.54 2.84 18.83
C LYS A 358 3.87 2.03 17.72
N TYR A 359 4.61 1.14 17.08
CA TYR A 359 4.05 0.08 16.25
C TYR A 359 3.57 -1.07 17.14
N VAL A 360 2.28 -1.41 17.06
CA VAL A 360 1.72 -2.51 17.86
C VAL A 360 1.75 -3.83 17.07
N GLY A 361 1.39 -3.77 15.81
CA GLY A 361 1.43 -4.95 14.94
C GLY A 361 0.56 -4.82 13.71
N ALA A 362 0.63 -5.85 12.86
CA ALA A 362 -0.21 -5.95 11.66
C ALA A 362 -0.66 -7.39 11.42
N THR A 363 -1.74 -7.55 10.65
CA THR A 363 -2.28 -8.85 10.23
C THR A 363 -2.66 -8.85 8.76
N VAL A 364 -2.57 -10.02 8.14
CA VAL A 364 -3.04 -10.28 6.78
C VAL A 364 -4.11 -11.36 6.82
N ALA A 365 -5.14 -11.24 5.98
CA ALA A 365 -6.20 -12.22 5.80
C ALA A 365 -6.42 -12.47 4.31
N GLY A 366 -6.70 -13.72 3.93
CA GLY A 366 -7.12 -14.11 2.59
C GLY A 366 -8.63 -14.11 2.45
N LEU A 367 -9.12 -13.90 1.22
CA LEU A 367 -10.54 -13.96 0.83
C LEU A 367 -10.64 -14.26 -0.67
N PRO A 368 -11.85 -14.58 -1.21
CA PRO A 368 -12.00 -14.85 -2.63
C PRO A 368 -11.50 -13.68 -3.51
N PRO A 369 -10.65 -13.95 -4.52
CA PRO A 369 -10.04 -12.92 -5.36
C PRO A 369 -11.04 -12.00 -6.05
N ARG A 370 -12.16 -12.54 -6.53
CA ARG A 370 -13.18 -11.80 -7.27
C ARG A 370 -13.82 -10.63 -6.51
N ILE A 371 -13.76 -10.68 -5.19
CA ILE A 371 -14.28 -9.65 -4.28
C ILE A 371 -13.17 -9.10 -3.35
N MET A 372 -11.94 -9.07 -3.82
CA MET A 372 -10.77 -8.63 -3.05
C MET A 372 -10.97 -7.31 -2.30
N GLY A 373 -11.84 -6.47 -2.81
CA GLY A 373 -12.12 -5.14 -2.26
C GLY A 373 -12.61 -5.14 -0.82
N ILE A 374 -13.28 -6.22 -0.37
CA ILE A 374 -13.76 -6.30 1.02
C ILE A 374 -12.68 -6.75 2.02
N GLY A 375 -11.43 -6.86 1.61
CA GLY A 375 -10.29 -7.29 2.44
C GLY A 375 -10.21 -6.63 3.83
N PRO A 376 -10.41 -5.31 3.98
CA PRO A 376 -10.43 -4.66 5.28
C PRO A 376 -11.49 -5.22 6.24
N SER A 377 -12.67 -5.63 5.74
CA SER A 377 -13.73 -6.20 6.57
C SER A 377 -13.36 -7.52 7.25
N ILE A 378 -12.32 -8.19 6.75
CA ILE A 378 -11.78 -9.44 7.31
C ILE A 378 -10.49 -9.18 8.08
N ALA A 379 -9.61 -8.33 7.55
CA ALA A 379 -8.32 -8.05 8.18
C ALA A 379 -8.46 -7.25 9.48
N ILE A 380 -9.39 -6.30 9.56
CA ILE A 380 -9.63 -5.49 10.76
C ILE A 380 -10.11 -6.34 11.93
N PRO A 381 -11.19 -7.15 11.84
CA PRO A 381 -11.59 -8.02 12.93
C PRO A 381 -10.51 -8.98 13.39
N LYS A 382 -9.71 -9.52 12.44
CA LYS A 382 -8.56 -10.39 12.76
C LYS A 382 -7.50 -9.63 13.57
N LEU A 383 -7.23 -8.37 13.23
CA LEU A 383 -6.29 -7.51 13.97
C LEU A 383 -6.82 -7.23 15.38
N LEU A 384 -8.07 -6.79 15.49
CA LEU A 384 -8.69 -6.46 16.76
C LEU A 384 -8.72 -7.66 17.72
N SER A 385 -9.11 -8.83 17.21
CA SER A 385 -9.10 -10.08 17.99
C SER A 385 -7.70 -10.46 18.45
N LYS A 386 -6.66 -10.29 17.60
CA LYS A 386 -5.28 -10.60 17.96
C LYS A 386 -4.78 -9.76 19.15
N PHE A 387 -5.21 -8.52 19.24
CA PHE A 387 -4.78 -7.59 20.29
C PHE A 387 -5.82 -7.41 21.39
N ASN A 388 -6.91 -8.18 21.36
CA ASN A 388 -8.01 -8.15 22.34
C ASN A 388 -8.55 -6.72 22.56
N ILE A 389 -8.82 -6.03 21.46
CA ILE A 389 -9.40 -4.68 21.41
C ILE A 389 -10.63 -4.66 20.50
N THR A 390 -11.41 -3.60 20.59
CA THR A 390 -12.63 -3.38 19.80
C THR A 390 -12.50 -2.17 18.88
N LEU A 391 -13.45 -1.95 17.99
CA LEU A 391 -13.49 -0.74 17.15
C LEU A 391 -13.72 0.54 17.97
N ASP A 392 -14.35 0.44 19.14
CA ASP A 392 -14.57 1.58 20.02
C ASP A 392 -13.26 2.12 20.61
N ASP A 393 -12.27 1.25 20.77
CA ASP A 393 -10.92 1.61 21.21
C ASP A 393 -10.09 2.35 20.14
N ILE A 394 -10.58 2.40 18.89
CA ILE A 394 -9.89 3.05 17.77
C ILE A 394 -10.38 4.49 17.63
N ASP A 395 -9.45 5.44 17.65
CA ASP A 395 -9.76 6.85 17.49
C ASP A 395 -9.86 7.28 16.03
N LEU A 396 -8.89 6.86 15.18
CA LEU A 396 -8.83 7.18 13.77
C LEU A 396 -8.56 5.93 12.92
N ILE A 397 -9.18 5.88 11.76
CA ILE A 397 -9.11 4.76 10.84
C ILE A 397 -8.77 5.29 9.44
N GLU A 398 -7.74 4.71 8.82
CA GLU A 398 -7.41 4.89 7.41
C GLU A 398 -7.70 3.59 6.65
N ILE A 399 -8.74 3.56 5.82
CA ILE A 399 -9.01 2.47 4.88
C ILE A 399 -8.72 2.97 3.47
N ASN A 400 -7.93 2.22 2.71
CA ASN A 400 -7.65 2.58 1.33
C ASN A 400 -8.93 2.57 0.49
N GLU A 401 -9.20 3.68 -0.17
CA GLU A 401 -10.34 3.88 -1.08
C GLU A 401 -9.95 3.50 -2.51
N ALA A 402 -9.55 2.25 -2.74
CA ALA A 402 -9.24 1.84 -4.12
C ALA A 402 -10.45 2.06 -5.04
N PHE A 403 -11.65 1.75 -4.53
CA PHE A 403 -12.97 2.05 -5.12
C PHE A 403 -13.98 2.38 -4.02
N ALA A 404 -14.96 3.22 -4.33
CA ALA A 404 -15.99 3.56 -3.36
C ALA A 404 -16.88 2.36 -2.97
N SER A 405 -17.08 1.39 -3.89
CA SER A 405 -17.86 0.17 -3.62
C SER A 405 -17.35 -0.57 -2.39
N MET A 406 -16.03 -0.78 -2.31
CA MET A 406 -15.41 -1.50 -1.20
C MET A 406 -15.33 -0.67 0.08
N ALA A 407 -15.11 0.64 -0.04
CA ALA A 407 -15.05 1.52 1.11
C ALA A 407 -16.42 1.62 1.80
N VAL A 408 -17.50 1.76 1.04
CA VAL A 408 -18.88 1.74 1.53
C VAL A 408 -19.20 0.40 2.19
N TYR A 409 -18.85 -0.73 1.56
CA TYR A 409 -19.05 -2.05 2.14
C TYR A 409 -18.36 -2.19 3.51
N CYS A 410 -17.08 -1.83 3.58
CA CYS A 410 -16.31 -1.93 4.82
C CYS A 410 -16.86 -1.02 5.92
N LEU A 411 -17.21 0.23 5.57
CA LEU A 411 -17.82 1.20 6.50
C LEU A 411 -19.07 0.63 7.17
N GLU A 412 -19.99 0.08 6.37
CA GLU A 412 -21.28 -0.40 6.84
C GLU A 412 -21.19 -1.75 7.55
N THR A 413 -20.45 -2.72 6.97
CA THR A 413 -20.29 -4.06 7.55
C THR A 413 -19.62 -4.02 8.91
N LEU A 414 -18.60 -3.19 9.05
CA LEU A 414 -17.87 -3.01 10.30
C LEU A 414 -18.54 -1.99 11.23
N LYS A 415 -19.60 -1.29 10.78
CA LYS A 415 -20.27 -0.22 11.51
C LYS A 415 -19.32 0.87 12.00
N ILE A 416 -18.37 1.25 11.14
CA ILE A 416 -17.40 2.30 11.45
C ILE A 416 -18.10 3.65 11.44
N ASP A 417 -17.85 4.48 12.48
CA ASP A 417 -18.23 5.88 12.43
C ASP A 417 -17.45 6.59 11.32
N HIS A 418 -18.17 7.12 10.31
CA HIS A 418 -17.56 7.80 9.18
C HIS A 418 -16.71 9.00 9.60
N ASN A 419 -16.99 9.61 10.77
CA ASN A 419 -16.16 10.71 11.28
C ASN A 419 -14.77 10.28 11.76
N LYS A 420 -14.57 8.98 12.01
CA LYS A 420 -13.25 8.40 12.33
C LYS A 420 -12.50 7.92 11.09
N LEU A 421 -13.19 7.74 9.94
CA LEU A 421 -12.65 7.14 8.74
C LEU A 421 -12.13 8.20 7.74
N ASN A 422 -10.88 8.10 7.31
CA ASN A 422 -10.27 8.92 6.25
C ASN A 422 -10.60 10.43 6.43
N VAL A 423 -10.30 10.97 7.59
CA VAL A 423 -10.74 12.31 8.02
C VAL A 423 -10.22 13.42 7.11
N ARG A 424 -9.07 13.21 6.45
CA ARG A 424 -8.50 14.13 5.45
C ARG A 424 -8.83 13.73 4.01
N GLY A 425 -9.85 12.88 3.79
CA GLY A 425 -10.09 12.22 2.50
C GLY A 425 -9.13 11.06 2.27
N GLY A 426 -9.46 10.19 1.33
CA GLY A 426 -8.70 8.99 1.02
C GLY A 426 -8.23 8.93 -0.44
N ALA A 427 -7.92 7.73 -0.92
CA ALA A 427 -7.29 7.51 -2.21
C ALA A 427 -8.13 7.95 -3.43
N ILE A 428 -9.43 8.04 -3.30
CA ILE A 428 -10.30 8.60 -4.36
C ILE A 428 -9.89 10.04 -4.66
N ALA A 429 -9.63 10.84 -3.63
CA ALA A 429 -9.25 12.23 -3.77
C ALA A 429 -7.74 12.43 -3.89
N LEU A 430 -6.93 11.73 -3.08
CA LEU A 430 -5.49 11.91 -2.99
C LEU A 430 -4.72 11.13 -4.05
N GLY A 431 -5.23 9.95 -4.43
CA GLY A 431 -4.57 9.00 -5.31
C GLY A 431 -4.06 7.74 -4.59
N HIS A 432 -3.73 6.70 -5.40
CA HIS A 432 -3.32 5.39 -4.91
C HIS A 432 -2.05 4.90 -5.62
N PRO A 433 -0.88 5.44 -5.27
CA PRO A 433 0.37 4.85 -5.73
C PRO A 433 0.56 3.53 -4.98
N LEU A 434 0.32 2.40 -5.66
CA LEU A 434 0.06 1.07 -5.10
C LEU A 434 0.98 0.70 -3.91
N GLY A 435 2.28 0.60 -4.16
CA GLY A 435 3.27 0.22 -3.14
C GLY A 435 3.50 1.29 -2.07
N CYS A 436 3.19 2.56 -2.37
CA CYS A 436 3.35 3.67 -1.42
C CYS A 436 2.21 3.74 -0.39
N THR A 437 0.99 3.37 -0.79
CA THR A 437 -0.25 3.72 -0.05
C THR A 437 -0.24 3.25 1.40
N GLY A 438 0.26 2.04 1.69
CA GLY A 438 0.30 1.53 3.06
C GLY A 438 1.17 2.37 4.00
N ALA A 439 2.32 2.84 3.53
CA ALA A 439 3.18 3.77 4.26
C ALA A 439 2.54 5.18 4.33
N ARG A 440 1.92 5.66 3.23
CA ARG A 440 1.22 6.94 3.19
C ARG A 440 0.10 7.02 4.23
N GLN A 441 -0.71 5.97 4.39
CA GLN A 441 -1.78 5.93 5.38
C GLN A 441 -1.25 6.09 6.81
N ILE A 442 -0.11 5.48 7.13
CA ILE A 442 0.53 5.64 8.44
C ILE A 442 0.98 7.09 8.63
N VAL A 443 1.65 7.68 7.64
CA VAL A 443 2.13 9.07 7.70
C VAL A 443 0.96 10.02 7.91
N THR A 444 -0.08 9.94 7.09
CA THR A 444 -1.28 10.80 7.17
C THR A 444 -2.05 10.58 8.48
N GLY A 445 -2.26 9.31 8.87
CA GLY A 445 -2.98 8.97 10.08
C GLY A 445 -2.29 9.46 11.35
N LEU A 446 -0.96 9.31 11.45
CA LEU A 446 -0.18 9.83 12.59
C LEU A 446 -0.16 11.36 12.65
N SER A 447 -0.04 12.04 11.51
CA SER A 447 -0.17 13.49 11.43
C SER A 447 -1.55 13.95 11.89
N GLU A 448 -2.62 13.24 11.51
CA GLU A 448 -3.97 13.54 11.95
C GLU A 448 -4.20 13.23 13.44
N CYS A 449 -3.65 12.12 13.94
CA CYS A 449 -3.66 11.80 15.38
C CYS A 449 -3.04 12.94 16.20
N ARG A 450 -1.89 13.45 15.77
CA ARG A 450 -1.24 14.61 16.41
C ARG A 450 -2.13 15.85 16.39
N ARG A 451 -2.71 16.17 15.22
CA ARG A 451 -3.57 17.36 15.04
C ARG A 451 -4.82 17.32 15.93
N GLN A 452 -5.46 16.15 16.04
CA GLN A 452 -6.67 15.97 16.84
C GLN A 452 -6.43 15.50 18.27
N LYS A 453 -5.18 15.29 18.68
CA LYS A 453 -4.79 14.70 19.98
C LYS A 453 -5.47 13.32 20.19
N LYS A 454 -5.46 12.50 19.16
CA LYS A 454 -5.98 11.15 19.15
C LYS A 454 -4.86 10.16 19.37
N LYS A 455 -5.16 9.01 19.98
CA LYS A 455 -4.16 8.06 20.45
C LYS A 455 -4.02 6.82 19.60
N VAL A 456 -5.11 6.22 19.17
CA VAL A 456 -5.11 4.91 18.52
C VAL A 456 -5.44 5.05 17.03
N LEU A 457 -4.49 4.69 16.18
CA LEU A 457 -4.63 4.68 14.73
C LEU A 457 -4.70 3.23 14.22
N LEU A 458 -5.70 2.94 13.41
CA LEU A 458 -5.80 1.73 12.61
C LEU A 458 -5.68 2.08 11.12
N THR A 459 -4.83 1.36 10.38
CA THR A 459 -4.75 1.46 8.92
C THR A 459 -5.14 0.13 8.29
N SER A 460 -5.84 0.14 7.15
CA SER A 460 -6.21 -1.08 6.44
C SER A 460 -6.35 -0.86 4.95
N MET A 461 -6.23 -1.94 4.18
CA MET A 461 -6.41 -1.93 2.74
C MET A 461 -6.79 -3.29 2.19
N CYS A 462 -7.52 -3.28 1.09
CA CYS A 462 -7.70 -4.41 0.20
C CYS A 462 -6.40 -4.67 -0.57
N ILE A 463 -6.22 -5.89 -1.00
CA ILE A 463 -5.02 -6.32 -1.72
C ILE A 463 -5.48 -7.14 -2.93
N GLY A 464 -4.97 -6.82 -4.10
CA GLY A 464 -5.19 -7.60 -5.32
C GLY A 464 -4.97 -9.10 -5.09
N THR A 465 -5.64 -9.94 -5.85
CA THR A 465 -5.62 -11.40 -5.72
C THR A 465 -6.31 -11.98 -4.47
N GLY A 466 -7.12 -11.16 -3.76
CA GLY A 466 -7.97 -11.66 -2.66
C GLY A 466 -7.28 -11.71 -1.30
N MET A 467 -6.84 -10.56 -0.80
CA MET A 467 -6.30 -10.42 0.55
C MET A 467 -6.71 -9.07 1.15
N GLY A 468 -6.57 -8.95 2.47
CA GLY A 468 -6.65 -7.69 3.21
C GLY A 468 -5.53 -7.61 4.23
N MET A 469 -5.06 -6.39 4.53
CA MET A 469 -4.07 -6.15 5.59
C MET A 469 -4.53 -5.02 6.49
N ALA A 470 -4.25 -5.12 7.79
CA ALA A 470 -4.52 -4.07 8.77
C ALA A 470 -3.33 -3.90 9.71
N GLY A 471 -3.04 -2.67 10.13
CA GLY A 471 -1.98 -2.29 11.06
C GLY A 471 -2.51 -1.42 12.20
N LEU A 472 -1.89 -1.53 13.38
CA LEU A 472 -2.26 -0.82 14.61
C LEU A 472 -1.07 -0.04 15.14
N PHE A 473 -1.32 1.23 15.48
CA PHE A 473 -0.31 2.18 15.93
C PHE A 473 -0.84 2.99 17.11
N ILE A 474 0.03 3.30 18.07
CA ILE A 474 -0.28 4.20 19.18
C ILE A 474 0.48 5.50 18.98
N ASN A 475 -0.21 6.60 18.75
CA ASN A 475 0.38 7.93 18.66
C ASN A 475 0.92 8.36 20.02
N GLU A 476 2.12 8.89 20.04
CA GLU A 476 2.78 9.41 21.24
C GLU A 476 3.11 10.90 21.17
N GLN A 477 2.64 11.59 20.14
CA GLN A 477 2.86 13.02 19.94
C GLN A 477 1.78 13.83 20.67
N ASN A 478 2.15 14.56 21.71
CA ASN A 478 1.27 15.52 22.43
C ASN A 478 -0.09 14.90 22.87
N VAL A 479 -0.07 13.70 23.45
CA VAL A 479 -1.26 13.00 23.94
C VAL A 479 -1.28 12.98 25.46
#